data_506d1c5c271566f564473f4ec3b081e6
#
_entry.id   506d1c5c271566f564473f4ec3b081e6
#
_cell.length_a   1.000
_cell.length_b   1.000
_cell.length_c   1.000
_cell.angle_alpha   90.00
_cell.angle_beta   90.00
_cell.angle_gamma   90.00
#
_symmetry.space_group_name_H-M   'P 1'
#
loop_
_entity.id
_entity.type
_entity.pdbx_description
1 polymer ?
#
loop_
_entity_poly.entity_id
_entity_poly.type
_entity_poly.pdbx_seq_one_letter_code
_entity_poly.pdbx_strand_id
1 'polypeptide(L)'
;GKYHGLRNQAYGTQVVGGVTPGKGGTDVAVEGGTAIPVFNTVAEAVAATGATASFIAVPPKAASAAILEAAAAGIAFIVCITEGIPAQDEAKVYNTLVRDYPNTRLLGPNCPGIISPGKCNIGITAGEIAQLPTASGPNVGIVSRSGTLTYQALYELKQRGIGVSTCVGIGGDPVPGTNFIDCLKEFQADRETH
;
A
#
# COMPACT_ATOMS: atom_id res chain seq x y z
N GLY A 1 5.00 -10.72 4.64
CA GLY A 1 5.72 -9.89 3.67
C GLY A 1 5.98 -10.62 2.35
N LYS A 2 6.83 -11.68 2.35
CA LYS A 2 7.24 -12.39 1.13
C LYS A 2 6.06 -12.77 0.21
N TYR A 3 5.05 -13.45 0.72
CA TYR A 3 3.90 -13.91 -0.06
C TYR A 3 3.18 -12.75 -0.79
N HIS A 4 2.87 -11.68 -0.07
CA HIS A 4 2.17 -10.53 -0.67
C HIS A 4 3.09 -9.71 -1.59
N GLY A 5 4.39 -9.60 -1.28
CA GLY A 5 5.35 -8.97 -2.17
C GLY A 5 5.43 -9.66 -3.53
N LEU A 6 5.47 -11.00 -3.54
CA LEU A 6 5.44 -11.78 -4.78
C LEU A 6 4.12 -11.63 -5.56
N ARG A 7 2.98 -11.56 -4.88
CA ARG A 7 1.68 -11.31 -5.54
C ARG A 7 1.59 -9.91 -6.13
N ASN A 8 2.09 -8.90 -5.42
CA ASN A 8 2.14 -7.54 -5.92
C ASN A 8 3.04 -7.43 -7.16
N GLN A 9 4.19 -8.10 -7.15
CA GLN A 9 5.07 -8.17 -8.31
C GLN A 9 4.42 -8.90 -9.49
N ALA A 10 3.78 -10.03 -9.25
CA ALA A 10 3.04 -10.78 -10.28
C ALA A 10 1.88 -9.95 -10.88
N TYR A 11 1.31 -9.03 -10.11
CA TYR A 11 0.30 -8.10 -10.58
C TYR A 11 0.86 -6.99 -11.50
N GLY A 12 2.16 -6.76 -11.48
CA GLY A 12 2.83 -5.71 -12.26
C GLY A 12 3.44 -4.58 -11.43
N THR A 13 3.31 -4.63 -10.09
CA THR A 13 3.98 -3.66 -9.21
C THR A 13 5.49 -3.88 -9.26
N GLN A 14 6.26 -2.80 -9.40
CA GLN A 14 7.72 -2.87 -9.39
C GLN A 14 8.24 -3.09 -7.97
N VAL A 15 8.34 -4.34 -7.55
CA VAL A 15 8.91 -4.71 -6.25
C VAL A 15 10.43 -4.80 -6.40
N VAL A 16 11.13 -3.78 -5.91
CA VAL A 16 12.58 -3.62 -6.11
C VAL A 16 13.44 -4.15 -4.96
N GLY A 17 12.84 -4.43 -3.81
CA GLY A 17 13.58 -4.95 -2.65
C GLY A 17 12.67 -5.40 -1.53
N GLY A 18 13.19 -6.24 -0.66
CA GLY A 18 12.61 -6.64 0.62
C GLY A 18 13.50 -6.16 1.78
N VAL A 19 12.91 -5.90 2.94
CA VAL A 19 13.67 -5.55 4.14
C VAL A 19 13.39 -6.56 5.25
N THR A 20 14.45 -7.19 5.73
CA THR A 20 14.39 -8.10 6.88
C THR A 20 15.71 -8.01 7.64
N PRO A 21 15.70 -7.45 8.86
CA PRO A 21 16.93 -7.38 9.68
C PRO A 21 17.59 -8.75 9.84
N GLY A 22 18.91 -8.81 9.64
CA GLY A 22 19.70 -10.03 9.72
C GLY A 22 19.63 -10.96 8.49
N LYS A 23 18.90 -10.56 7.42
CA LYS A 23 18.84 -11.30 6.16
C LYS A 23 19.33 -10.51 4.94
N GLY A 24 19.97 -9.38 5.16
CA GLY A 24 20.59 -8.59 4.10
C GLY A 24 21.60 -9.40 3.30
N GLY A 25 21.65 -9.18 1.99
CA GLY A 25 22.51 -9.92 1.06
C GLY A 25 21.93 -11.26 0.60
N THR A 26 20.68 -11.60 1.00
CA THR A 26 19.95 -12.74 0.43
C THR A 26 18.96 -12.26 -0.63
N ASP A 27 18.42 -13.21 -1.40
CA ASP A 27 17.41 -12.93 -2.44
C ASP A 27 16.13 -13.73 -2.19
N VAL A 28 15.00 -13.15 -2.60
CA VAL A 28 13.74 -13.88 -2.72
C VAL A 28 13.58 -14.32 -4.18
N ALA A 29 13.61 -15.63 -4.40
CA ALA A 29 13.39 -16.19 -5.72
C ALA A 29 11.97 -15.88 -6.23
N VAL A 30 11.89 -15.49 -7.51
CA VAL A 30 10.65 -15.22 -8.24
C VAL A 30 10.59 -16.18 -9.41
N GLU A 31 9.50 -16.94 -9.51
CA GLU A 31 9.32 -17.89 -10.60
C GLU A 31 9.22 -17.15 -11.95
N GLY A 32 10.11 -17.46 -12.87
CA GLY A 32 10.15 -16.84 -14.20
C GLY A 32 10.56 -15.34 -14.22
N GLY A 33 11.05 -14.80 -13.10
CA GLY A 33 11.40 -13.37 -12.97
C GLY A 33 12.74 -13.12 -12.28
N THR A 34 13.09 -11.85 -12.17
CA THR A 34 14.29 -11.40 -11.45
C THR A 34 14.09 -11.55 -9.95
N ALA A 35 15.06 -12.14 -9.26
CA ALA A 35 15.03 -12.27 -7.80
C ALA A 35 14.97 -10.89 -7.11
N ILE A 36 14.24 -10.82 -6.00
CA ILE A 36 14.09 -9.60 -5.21
C ILE A 36 15.20 -9.58 -4.15
N PRO A 37 16.13 -8.61 -4.17
CA PRO A 37 17.16 -8.50 -3.16
C PRO A 37 16.58 -8.16 -1.79
N VAL A 38 17.20 -8.67 -0.73
CA VAL A 38 16.82 -8.40 0.66
C VAL A 38 17.90 -7.56 1.34
N PHE A 39 17.48 -6.51 2.03
CA PHE A 39 18.31 -5.58 2.78
C PHE A 39 18.07 -5.71 4.28
N ASN A 40 19.00 -5.24 5.11
CA ASN A 40 18.81 -5.21 6.56
C ASN A 40 17.96 -4.03 7.01
N THR A 41 18.03 -2.91 6.29
CA THR A 41 17.33 -1.66 6.63
C THR A 41 16.62 -1.06 5.42
N VAL A 42 15.61 -0.22 5.68
CA VAL A 42 14.94 0.53 4.60
C VAL A 42 15.89 1.52 3.95
N ALA A 43 16.78 2.15 4.71
CA ALA A 43 17.77 3.08 4.17
C ALA A 43 18.71 2.41 3.15
N GLU A 44 19.20 1.20 3.44
CA GLU A 44 19.98 0.40 2.48
C GLU A 44 19.20 0.10 1.22
N ALA A 45 17.93 -0.30 1.36
CA ALA A 45 17.06 -0.59 0.23
C ALA A 45 16.84 0.64 -0.64
N VAL A 46 16.51 1.79 -0.05
CA VAL A 46 16.32 3.07 -0.77
C VAL A 46 17.59 3.49 -1.49
N ALA A 47 18.75 3.43 -0.82
CA ALA A 47 20.03 3.80 -1.42
C ALA A 47 20.39 2.93 -2.63
N ALA A 48 20.08 1.63 -2.57
CA ALA A 48 20.41 0.69 -3.63
C ALA A 48 19.40 0.70 -4.80
N THR A 49 18.12 1.02 -4.55
CA THR A 49 17.04 0.80 -5.53
C THR A 49 16.27 2.05 -5.90
N GLY A 50 16.39 3.14 -5.14
CA GLY A 50 15.57 4.34 -5.32
C GLY A 50 14.08 4.13 -4.98
N ALA A 51 13.74 3.15 -4.14
CA ALA A 51 12.36 2.86 -3.76
C ALA A 51 11.66 4.09 -3.17
N THR A 52 10.44 4.37 -3.61
CA THR A 52 9.62 5.51 -3.18
C THR A 52 8.43 5.10 -2.33
N ALA A 53 8.07 3.82 -2.35
CA ALA A 53 6.97 3.26 -1.56
C ALA A 53 7.41 2.06 -0.72
N SER A 54 6.79 1.88 0.43
CA SER A 54 7.02 0.74 1.33
C SER A 54 5.72 0.03 1.67
N PHE A 55 5.74 -1.30 1.55
CA PHE A 55 4.65 -2.17 1.99
C PHE A 55 5.06 -2.85 3.31
N ILE A 56 4.32 -2.59 4.37
CA ILE A 56 4.59 -3.09 5.72
C ILE A 56 3.58 -4.17 6.10
N ALA A 57 4.11 -5.37 6.38
CA ALA A 57 3.36 -6.55 6.81
C ALA A 57 4.11 -7.28 7.94
N VAL A 58 4.56 -6.53 8.93
CA VAL A 58 5.24 -7.03 10.12
C VAL A 58 4.25 -7.21 11.28
N PRO A 59 4.56 -7.99 12.32
CA PRO A 59 3.70 -8.11 13.50
C PRO A 59 3.41 -6.75 14.17
N PRO A 60 2.27 -6.60 14.88
CA PRO A 60 1.84 -5.33 15.48
C PRO A 60 2.90 -4.64 16.33
N LYS A 61 3.63 -5.40 17.13
CA LYS A 61 4.71 -4.87 18.00
C LYS A 61 5.85 -4.20 17.25
N ALA A 62 6.06 -4.54 15.97
CA ALA A 62 7.12 -3.99 15.15
C ALA A 62 6.62 -2.93 14.16
N ALA A 63 5.31 -2.78 13.99
CA ALA A 63 4.72 -1.96 12.91
C ALA A 63 5.05 -0.47 13.07
N SER A 64 4.92 0.09 14.27
CA SER A 64 5.24 1.49 14.54
C SER A 64 6.70 1.83 14.21
N ALA A 65 7.63 0.98 14.62
CA ALA A 65 9.06 1.16 14.32
C ALA A 65 9.32 1.07 12.80
N ALA A 66 8.70 0.11 12.12
CA ALA A 66 8.86 -0.07 10.67
C ALA A 66 8.29 1.12 9.87
N ILE A 67 7.18 1.71 10.30
CA ILE A 67 6.61 2.91 9.68
C ILE A 67 7.58 4.09 9.81
N LEU A 68 8.08 4.34 11.03
CA LEU A 68 9.01 5.44 11.28
C LEU A 68 10.37 5.24 10.62
N GLU A 69 10.87 4.00 10.54
CA GLU A 69 12.09 3.67 9.79
C GLU A 69 11.93 4.00 8.30
N ALA A 70 10.79 3.62 7.70
CA ALA A 70 10.52 3.92 6.30
C ALA A 70 10.42 5.43 6.05
N ALA A 71 9.76 6.17 6.92
CA ALA A 71 9.67 7.62 6.85
C ALA A 71 11.05 8.29 6.98
N ALA A 72 11.87 7.86 7.94
CA ALA A 72 13.24 8.34 8.15
C ALA A 72 14.16 8.06 6.96
N ALA A 73 13.92 6.97 6.22
CA ALA A 73 14.63 6.63 4.99
C ALA A 73 14.17 7.44 3.75
N GLY A 74 13.19 8.33 3.90
CA GLY A 74 12.69 9.17 2.81
C GLY A 74 11.61 8.53 1.93
N ILE A 75 10.98 7.45 2.39
CA ILE A 75 9.85 6.84 1.68
C ILE A 75 8.67 7.82 1.69
N ALA A 76 8.18 8.16 0.50
CA ALA A 76 7.07 9.09 0.35
C ALA A 76 5.69 8.45 0.61
N PHE A 77 5.53 7.16 0.30
CA PHE A 77 4.26 6.46 0.47
C PHE A 77 4.43 5.13 1.20
N ILE A 78 3.75 4.99 2.32
CA ILE A 78 3.79 3.80 3.17
C ILE A 78 2.42 3.15 3.21
N VAL A 79 2.34 1.86 2.91
CA VAL A 79 1.13 1.04 3.08
C VAL A 79 1.36 0.04 4.21
N CYS A 80 0.65 0.20 5.32
CA CYS A 80 0.72 -0.70 6.46
C CYS A 80 -0.57 -1.51 6.60
N ILE A 81 -0.50 -2.82 6.32
CA ILE A 81 -1.66 -3.70 6.44
C ILE A 81 -1.85 -4.28 7.84
N THR A 82 -0.87 -4.10 8.71
CA THR A 82 -0.86 -4.70 10.05
C THR A 82 -2.07 -4.28 10.87
N GLU A 83 -2.79 -5.26 11.39
CA GLU A 83 -3.90 -5.12 12.33
C GLU A 83 -3.40 -5.31 13.77
N GLY A 84 -4.07 -4.69 14.76
CA GLY A 84 -3.82 -4.90 16.17
C GLY A 84 -2.71 -4.02 16.76
N ILE A 85 -2.38 -2.92 16.12
CA ILE A 85 -1.53 -1.89 16.70
C ILE A 85 -2.35 -1.14 17.77
N PRO A 86 -1.82 -0.93 18.98
CA PRO A 86 -2.54 -0.14 19.98
C PRO A 86 -2.81 1.29 19.51
N ALA A 87 -4.03 1.80 19.72
CA ALA A 87 -4.44 3.13 19.25
C ALA A 87 -3.51 4.27 19.74
N GLN A 88 -2.93 4.13 20.93
CA GLN A 88 -1.95 5.08 21.44
C GLN A 88 -0.66 5.10 20.62
N ASP A 89 -0.23 3.93 20.12
CA ASP A 89 0.97 3.84 19.29
C ASP A 89 0.68 4.34 17.87
N GLU A 90 -0.54 4.10 17.34
CA GLU A 90 -0.99 4.72 16.09
C GLU A 90 -0.97 6.25 16.18
N ALA A 91 -1.51 6.81 17.28
CA ALA A 91 -1.52 8.25 17.49
C ALA A 91 -0.11 8.84 17.60
N LYS A 92 0.82 8.15 18.27
CA LYS A 92 2.23 8.58 18.33
C LYS A 92 2.87 8.56 16.95
N VAL A 93 2.68 7.50 16.16
CA VAL A 93 3.18 7.39 14.80
C VAL A 93 2.62 8.51 13.93
N TYR A 94 1.29 8.71 13.94
CA TYR A 94 0.63 9.76 13.17
C TYR A 94 1.20 11.14 13.50
N ASN A 95 1.28 11.50 14.79
CA ASN A 95 1.81 12.78 15.22
C ASN A 95 3.28 12.97 14.83
N THR A 96 4.08 11.91 14.92
CA THR A 96 5.49 11.94 14.48
C THR A 96 5.60 12.14 12.98
N LEU A 97 4.79 11.45 12.17
CA LEU A 97 4.78 11.63 10.72
C LEU A 97 4.41 13.07 10.34
N VAL A 98 3.34 13.61 10.92
CA VAL A 98 2.88 14.99 10.63
C VAL A 98 3.94 16.03 11.01
N ARG A 99 4.61 15.85 12.16
CA ARG A 99 5.60 16.80 12.66
C ARG A 99 6.94 16.71 11.95
N ASP A 100 7.47 15.49 11.80
CA ASP A 100 8.87 15.26 11.44
C ASP A 100 9.04 14.79 9.98
N TYR A 101 7.98 14.20 9.38
CA TYR A 101 8.01 13.63 8.03
C TYR A 101 6.81 14.07 7.17
N PRO A 102 6.60 15.39 6.97
CA PRO A 102 5.39 15.91 6.31
C PRO A 102 5.24 15.47 4.84
N ASN A 103 6.31 14.99 4.22
CA ASN A 103 6.31 14.48 2.85
C ASN A 103 6.01 12.96 2.76
N THR A 104 5.82 12.30 3.90
CA THR A 104 5.45 10.88 3.95
C THR A 104 3.95 10.73 4.18
N ARG A 105 3.29 9.99 3.30
CA ARG A 105 1.88 9.62 3.43
C ARG A 105 1.78 8.18 3.92
N LEU A 106 1.04 7.94 4.99
CA LEU A 106 0.72 6.61 5.51
C LEU A 106 -0.69 6.20 5.08
N LEU A 107 -0.85 5.04 4.47
CA LEU A 107 -2.11 4.36 4.24
C LEU A 107 -2.26 3.20 5.23
N GLY A 108 -3.34 3.13 5.93
CA GLY A 108 -3.54 2.23 7.07
C GLY A 108 -3.20 2.89 8.40
N PRO A 109 -2.94 2.12 9.46
CA PRO A 109 -2.83 0.65 9.50
C PRO A 109 -4.17 -0.09 9.31
N ASN A 110 -4.11 -1.44 9.45
CA ASN A 110 -5.27 -2.32 9.31
C ASN A 110 -6.07 -2.05 8.01
N CYS A 111 -5.39 -2.09 6.89
CA CYS A 111 -5.96 -1.77 5.59
C CYS A 111 -5.65 -2.86 4.55
N PRO A 112 -6.47 -3.01 3.50
CA PRO A 112 -6.15 -3.90 2.38
C PRO A 112 -5.10 -3.30 1.42
N GLY A 113 -4.81 -2.00 1.54
CA GLY A 113 -3.89 -1.28 0.68
C GLY A 113 -4.57 -0.51 -0.45
N ILE A 114 -3.84 -0.33 -1.54
CA ILE A 114 -4.26 0.43 -2.71
C ILE A 114 -4.05 -0.39 -3.98
N ILE A 115 -5.00 -0.32 -4.89
CA ILE A 115 -4.88 -0.88 -6.23
C ILE A 115 -5.35 0.14 -7.27
N SER A 116 -4.51 0.37 -8.28
CA SER A 116 -4.90 1.03 -9.53
C SER A 116 -4.87 -0.02 -10.63
N PRO A 117 -6.05 -0.53 -11.06
CA PRO A 117 -6.12 -1.67 -11.94
C PRO A 117 -5.36 -1.45 -13.26
N GLY A 118 -4.55 -2.45 -13.63
CA GLY A 118 -3.65 -2.37 -14.79
C GLY A 118 -2.35 -1.60 -14.57
N LYS A 119 -2.16 -0.97 -13.40
CA LYS A 119 -0.96 -0.19 -13.06
C LYS A 119 -0.17 -0.80 -11.90
N CYS A 120 -0.77 -0.87 -10.72
CA CYS A 120 -0.11 -1.42 -9.54
C CYS A 120 -1.10 -1.91 -8.48
N ASN A 121 -0.62 -2.79 -7.62
CA ASN A 121 -1.27 -3.21 -6.38
C ASN A 121 -0.22 -3.17 -5.26
N ILE A 122 -0.47 -2.38 -4.21
CA ILE A 122 0.38 -2.32 -3.02
C ILE A 122 -0.49 -2.68 -1.82
N GLY A 123 -0.41 -3.94 -1.40
CA GLY A 123 -1.24 -4.45 -0.32
C GLY A 123 -1.65 -5.90 -0.52
N ILE A 124 -2.86 -6.21 -0.08
CA ILE A 124 -3.45 -7.55 -0.14
C ILE A 124 -4.74 -7.61 -0.96
N THR A 125 -5.06 -6.53 -1.69
CA THR A 125 -6.26 -6.48 -2.52
C THR A 125 -6.20 -7.54 -3.62
N ALA A 126 -7.33 -8.25 -3.81
CA ALA A 126 -7.48 -9.25 -4.84
C ALA A 126 -7.61 -8.56 -6.22
N GLY A 127 -6.49 -8.45 -6.94
CA GLY A 127 -6.41 -7.72 -8.20
C GLY A 127 -7.33 -8.27 -9.29
N GLU A 128 -7.59 -9.57 -9.25
CA GLU A 128 -8.43 -10.28 -10.19
C GLU A 128 -9.92 -9.88 -10.15
N ILE A 129 -10.38 -9.26 -9.05
CA ILE A 129 -11.79 -8.78 -8.94
C ILE A 129 -11.97 -7.33 -9.35
N ALA A 130 -10.89 -6.60 -9.60
CA ALA A 130 -10.96 -5.21 -10.03
C ALA A 130 -11.10 -5.10 -11.55
N GLN A 131 -12.12 -4.38 -12.03
CA GLN A 131 -12.30 -4.11 -13.45
C GLN A 131 -11.29 -3.04 -13.90
N LEU A 132 -10.59 -3.30 -15.01
CA LEU A 132 -9.70 -2.32 -15.61
C LEU A 132 -10.46 -1.04 -16.02
N PRO A 133 -9.84 0.14 -15.92
CA PRO A 133 -10.40 1.36 -16.46
C PRO A 133 -10.72 1.21 -17.94
N THR A 134 -11.82 1.81 -18.38
CA THR A 134 -12.23 1.84 -19.77
C THR A 134 -11.98 3.23 -20.36
N ALA A 135 -11.56 3.29 -21.63
CA ALA A 135 -11.27 4.57 -22.29
C ALA A 135 -12.54 5.43 -22.47
N SER A 136 -13.72 4.80 -22.50
CA SER A 136 -15.03 5.47 -22.67
C SER A 136 -15.78 5.72 -21.36
N GLY A 137 -15.18 5.38 -20.21
CA GLY A 137 -15.80 5.56 -18.87
C GLY A 137 -17.21 4.99 -18.75
N PRO A 138 -17.86 5.12 -17.59
CA PRO A 138 -17.35 5.73 -16.36
C PRO A 138 -16.33 4.83 -15.66
N ASN A 139 -15.30 5.45 -15.08
CA ASN A 139 -14.38 4.80 -14.16
C ASN A 139 -14.55 5.42 -12.78
N VAL A 140 -14.66 4.61 -11.75
CA VAL A 140 -14.93 5.10 -10.41
C VAL A 140 -13.72 4.94 -9.50
N GLY A 141 -13.49 5.94 -8.65
CA GLY A 141 -12.60 5.84 -7.50
C GLY A 141 -13.35 5.22 -6.31
N ILE A 142 -12.69 4.33 -5.58
CA ILE A 142 -13.26 3.72 -4.38
C ILE A 142 -12.40 4.09 -3.18
N VAL A 143 -13.03 4.56 -2.11
CA VAL A 143 -12.39 4.70 -0.80
C VAL A 143 -13.25 4.04 0.26
N SER A 144 -12.65 3.18 1.08
CA SER A 144 -13.37 2.41 2.10
C SER A 144 -12.51 2.16 3.34
N ARG A 145 -13.16 2.10 4.50
CA ARG A 145 -12.51 1.62 5.74
C ARG A 145 -12.58 0.11 5.90
N SER A 146 -13.50 -0.54 5.22
CA SER A 146 -13.74 -1.97 5.34
C SER A 146 -13.05 -2.76 4.25
N GLY A 147 -12.23 -3.75 4.60
CA GLY A 147 -11.66 -4.68 3.63
C GLY A 147 -12.72 -5.47 2.88
N THR A 148 -13.68 -6.06 3.60
CA THR A 148 -14.75 -6.89 3.01
C THR A 148 -15.65 -6.11 2.06
N LEU A 149 -16.13 -4.92 2.48
CA LEU A 149 -16.99 -4.09 1.64
C LEU A 149 -16.24 -3.53 0.43
N THR A 150 -14.93 -3.31 0.55
CA THR A 150 -14.08 -2.95 -0.59
C THR A 150 -14.11 -4.03 -1.66
N TYR A 151 -13.96 -5.30 -1.27
CA TYR A 151 -13.99 -6.42 -2.21
C TYR A 151 -15.37 -6.62 -2.84
N GLN A 152 -16.44 -6.44 -2.05
CA GLN A 152 -17.80 -6.50 -2.56
C GLN A 152 -18.04 -5.43 -3.64
N ALA A 153 -17.63 -4.18 -3.38
CA ALA A 153 -17.77 -3.09 -4.33
C ALA A 153 -17.01 -3.38 -5.64
N LEU A 154 -15.73 -3.80 -5.54
CA LEU A 154 -14.93 -4.18 -6.71
C LEU A 154 -15.58 -5.28 -7.54
N TYR A 155 -16.09 -6.33 -6.88
CA TYR A 155 -16.76 -7.45 -7.54
C TYR A 155 -18.03 -7.01 -8.26
N GLU A 156 -18.89 -6.20 -7.62
CA GLU A 156 -20.13 -5.71 -8.21
C GLU A 156 -19.90 -4.79 -9.41
N LEU A 157 -18.91 -3.91 -9.35
CA LEU A 157 -18.52 -3.06 -10.46
C LEU A 157 -18.02 -3.89 -11.64
N LYS A 158 -17.22 -4.91 -11.38
CA LYS A 158 -16.75 -5.83 -12.42
C LYS A 158 -17.89 -6.55 -13.11
N GLN A 159 -18.91 -7.02 -12.36
CA GLN A 159 -20.10 -7.68 -12.94
C GLN A 159 -20.89 -6.73 -13.87
N ARG A 160 -20.78 -5.43 -13.66
CA ARG A 160 -21.45 -4.40 -14.47
C ARG A 160 -20.55 -3.80 -15.57
N GLY A 161 -19.31 -4.25 -15.68
CA GLY A 161 -18.32 -3.71 -16.63
C GLY A 161 -17.93 -2.27 -16.35
N ILE A 162 -18.11 -1.79 -15.12
CA ILE A 162 -17.72 -0.43 -14.71
C ILE A 162 -16.26 -0.45 -14.28
N GLY A 163 -15.44 0.37 -14.94
CA GLY A 163 -14.01 0.47 -14.65
C GLY A 163 -13.73 1.08 -13.27
N VAL A 164 -12.60 0.69 -12.70
CA VAL A 164 -12.10 1.26 -11.43
C VAL A 164 -10.78 1.96 -11.73
N SER A 165 -10.72 3.27 -11.50
CA SER A 165 -9.48 4.05 -11.65
C SER A 165 -8.49 3.71 -10.55
N THR A 166 -8.94 3.80 -9.29
CA THR A 166 -8.15 3.44 -8.10
C THR A 166 -9.08 3.05 -6.98
N CYS A 167 -8.72 1.99 -6.25
CA CYS A 167 -9.41 1.58 -5.04
C CYS A 167 -8.46 1.69 -3.84
N VAL A 168 -8.87 2.45 -2.83
CA VAL A 168 -8.11 2.74 -1.62
C VAL A 168 -8.82 2.19 -0.40
N GLY A 169 -8.21 1.24 0.29
CA GLY A 169 -8.63 0.83 1.61
C GLY A 169 -7.86 1.62 2.65
N ILE A 170 -8.50 2.57 3.33
CA ILE A 170 -7.82 3.46 4.30
C ILE A 170 -7.64 2.83 5.68
N GLY A 171 -8.31 1.70 5.96
CA GLY A 171 -8.17 0.95 7.21
C GLY A 171 -9.27 1.21 8.22
N GLY A 172 -9.45 0.21 9.10
CA GLY A 172 -10.49 0.18 10.13
C GLY A 172 -10.09 0.81 11.46
N ASP A 173 -8.80 1.04 11.68
CA ASP A 173 -8.27 1.47 12.97
C ASP A 173 -8.63 2.93 13.33
N PRO A 174 -8.60 3.28 14.65
CA PRO A 174 -9.04 4.61 15.12
C PRO A 174 -8.24 5.78 14.56
N VAL A 175 -6.94 5.60 14.28
CA VAL A 175 -6.05 6.67 13.83
C VAL A 175 -5.44 6.30 12.46
N PRO A 176 -6.22 6.40 11.37
CA PRO A 176 -5.71 6.14 10.04
C PRO A 176 -4.77 7.25 9.59
N GLY A 177 -3.70 6.89 8.89
CA GLY A 177 -2.74 7.84 8.33
C GLY A 177 -3.29 8.64 7.14
N THR A 178 -4.32 8.13 6.47
CA THR A 178 -5.03 8.75 5.34
C THR A 178 -6.53 8.68 5.60
N ASN A 179 -7.26 9.73 5.29
CA ASN A 179 -8.69 9.83 5.49
C ASN A 179 -9.47 9.92 4.16
N PHE A 180 -10.82 9.93 4.24
CA PHE A 180 -11.68 10.03 3.06
C PHE A 180 -11.45 11.31 2.26
N ILE A 181 -11.25 12.44 2.92
CA ILE A 181 -11.07 13.74 2.24
C ILE A 181 -9.75 13.74 1.46
N ASP A 182 -8.70 13.15 2.01
CA ASP A 182 -7.43 13.00 1.31
C ASP A 182 -7.62 12.23 -0.01
N CYS A 183 -8.31 11.09 0.04
CA CYS A 183 -8.59 10.28 -1.15
C CYS A 183 -9.49 10.98 -2.16
N LEU A 184 -10.55 11.66 -1.69
CA LEU A 184 -11.48 12.38 -2.57
C LEU A 184 -10.80 13.54 -3.32
N LYS A 185 -9.83 14.22 -2.69
CA LYS A 185 -9.03 15.26 -3.36
C LYS A 185 -8.17 14.67 -4.49
N GLU A 186 -7.57 13.50 -4.26
CA GLU A 186 -6.80 12.80 -5.30
C GLU A 186 -7.71 12.31 -6.43
N PHE A 187 -8.90 11.78 -6.13
CA PHE A 187 -9.87 11.37 -7.15
C PHE A 187 -10.36 12.56 -7.98
N GLN A 188 -10.57 13.73 -7.35
CA GLN A 188 -10.96 14.95 -8.06
C GLN A 188 -9.86 15.42 -9.03
N ALA A 189 -8.60 15.20 -8.70
CA ALA A 189 -7.46 15.56 -9.54
C ALA A 189 -7.15 14.51 -10.62
N ASP A 190 -7.60 13.27 -10.43
CA ASP A 190 -7.35 12.15 -11.33
C ASP A 190 -8.23 12.23 -12.57
N ARG A 191 -7.60 12.26 -13.75
CA ARG A 191 -8.32 12.35 -15.04
C ARG A 191 -9.02 11.05 -15.44
N GLU A 192 -8.71 9.93 -14.80
CA GLU A 192 -9.36 8.64 -15.04
C GLU A 192 -10.60 8.44 -14.17
N THR A 193 -10.75 9.20 -13.08
CA THR A 193 -11.91 9.13 -12.18
C THR A 193 -13.03 10.07 -12.63
N HIS A 194 -14.26 9.53 -12.75
CA HIS A 194 -15.44 10.26 -13.26
C HIS A 194 -16.59 10.21 -12.29
#